data_ec718e18abcd75c964014a5d2131122a
#
_entry.id   ec718e18abcd75c964014a5d2131122a
#
_cell.length_a   1.000
_cell.length_b   1.000
_cell.length_c   1.000
_cell.angle_alpha   90.00
_cell.angle_beta   90.00
_cell.angle_gamma   90.00
#
_symmetry.space_group_name_H-M   'P 1'
#
loop_
_entity.id
_entity.type
_entity.pdbx_description
1 polymer ?
#
loop_
_entity_poly.entity_id
_entity_poly.type
_entity_poly.pdbx_seq_one_letter_code
_entity_poly.pdbx_strand_id
1 'polypeptide(L)'
;MSNAETRLHFRIGYLGDSYHGSQIQPDVVTVQGELVRVFQTLGWISKTEEEHNLVLSSRTDAGVHVRVNGGTVRISSELWKSITPRKFIRAVDDLLPHDIAFLDVREVGFDWNPRIALHRVYRYRLEGIEFWKDPGEVLSEWLSMFEGTYNATNFARLEPGKNPIRTILSCKPWIVEGRTVGFEIVGEAFLWNQVRRTAMAIHQMALGEITPEQVKSAIDHPDISVDFGVAPPDWLILWGVEWEDSPIPDSFSECNHFSPPPLPSRAAERTMRKR
;
A
#
# COMPACT_ATOMS: atom_id res chain seq x y z
N MET A 1 10.88 -17.98 33.92
CA MET A 1 11.01 -16.51 33.88
C MET A 1 10.35 -16.05 32.60
N SER A 2 9.25 -15.31 32.64
CA SER A 2 8.67 -14.79 31.41
C SER A 2 9.68 -13.78 30.84
N ASN A 3 10.26 -14.06 29.70
CA ASN A 3 11.09 -13.07 29.00
C ASN A 3 10.20 -11.87 28.69
N ALA A 4 10.52 -10.71 29.28
CA ALA A 4 9.80 -9.49 28.99
C ALA A 4 9.93 -9.18 27.50
N GLU A 5 8.81 -8.88 26.84
CA GLU A 5 8.76 -8.53 25.43
C GLU A 5 8.59 -7.04 25.24
N THR A 6 9.17 -6.53 24.18
CA THR A 6 8.98 -5.16 23.69
C THR A 6 8.28 -5.22 22.33
N ARG A 7 7.25 -4.38 22.17
CA ARG A 7 6.58 -4.20 20.87
C ARG A 7 7.23 -3.08 20.10
N LEU A 8 7.65 -3.39 18.90
CA LEU A 8 8.25 -2.43 17.98
C LEU A 8 7.28 -2.11 16.85
N HIS A 9 7.16 -0.84 16.53
CA HIS A 9 6.64 -0.36 15.26
C HIS A 9 7.79 -0.15 14.30
N PHE A 10 7.63 -0.62 13.07
CA PHE A 10 8.60 -0.44 12.00
C PHE A 10 7.93 0.05 10.72
N ARG A 11 8.71 0.65 9.84
CA ARG A 11 8.29 1.02 8.49
C ARG A 11 9.12 0.29 7.45
N ILE A 12 8.46 -0.06 6.35
CA ILE A 12 9.07 -0.73 5.19
C ILE A 12 8.58 -0.11 3.90
N GLY A 13 9.40 -0.21 2.86
CA GLY A 13 9.00 0.01 1.48
C GLY A 13 9.40 -1.18 0.62
N TYR A 14 8.72 -1.41 -0.52
CA TYR A 14 9.07 -2.52 -1.41
C TYR A 14 8.53 -2.35 -2.83
N LEU A 15 9.21 -2.98 -3.78
CA LEU A 15 8.70 -3.24 -5.11
C LEU A 15 7.91 -4.55 -5.10
N GLY A 16 6.66 -4.52 -5.58
CA GLY A 16 5.73 -5.65 -5.47
C GLY A 16 5.91 -6.74 -6.53
N ASP A 17 6.77 -6.52 -7.53
CA ASP A 17 6.89 -7.38 -8.71
C ASP A 17 7.19 -8.85 -8.42
N SER A 18 7.97 -9.11 -7.36
CA SER A 18 8.43 -10.45 -6.98
C SER A 18 7.54 -11.14 -5.95
N TYR A 19 6.47 -10.46 -5.47
CA TYR A 19 5.69 -10.93 -4.32
C TYR A 19 4.24 -11.22 -4.69
N HIS A 20 3.69 -12.29 -4.11
CA HIS A 20 2.27 -12.63 -4.19
C HIS A 20 1.43 -11.86 -3.15
N GLY A 21 1.77 -10.57 -2.98
CA GLY A 21 1.17 -9.67 -2.03
C GLY A 21 1.95 -9.56 -0.72
N SER A 22 1.41 -8.76 0.20
CA SER A 22 2.12 -8.47 1.44
C SER A 22 1.90 -9.51 2.53
N GLN A 23 0.73 -10.14 2.60
CA GLN A 23 0.37 -11.07 3.68
C GLN A 23 0.86 -12.49 3.39
N ILE A 24 1.31 -13.21 4.43
CA ILE A 24 1.70 -14.62 4.35
C ILE A 24 0.57 -15.46 3.73
N GLN A 25 0.95 -16.28 2.78
CA GLN A 25 0.12 -17.28 2.11
C GLN A 25 0.93 -18.57 1.96
N PRO A 26 0.29 -19.76 1.93
CA PRO A 26 0.98 -21.01 1.68
C PRO A 26 1.69 -21.01 0.32
N ASP A 27 2.86 -21.60 0.26
CA ASP A 27 3.60 -21.99 -0.96
C ASP A 27 4.00 -20.85 -1.90
N VAL A 28 3.90 -19.58 -1.46
CA VAL A 28 4.30 -18.42 -2.27
C VAL A 28 5.12 -17.42 -1.46
N VAL A 29 5.98 -16.66 -2.17
CA VAL A 29 6.81 -15.62 -1.56
C VAL A 29 5.96 -14.37 -1.33
N THR A 30 5.98 -13.86 -0.09
CA THR A 30 5.26 -12.65 0.34
C THR A 30 6.17 -11.74 1.14
N VAL A 31 5.87 -10.44 1.18
CA VAL A 31 6.69 -9.46 1.91
C VAL A 31 6.75 -9.78 3.41
N GLN A 32 5.61 -10.13 4.03
CA GLN A 32 5.57 -10.52 5.45
C GLN A 32 6.35 -11.80 5.70
N GLY A 33 6.31 -12.77 4.77
CA GLY A 33 7.10 -14.00 4.85
C GLY A 33 8.60 -13.72 4.86
N GLU A 34 9.09 -12.81 4.00
CA GLU A 34 10.49 -12.40 3.99
C GLU A 34 10.92 -11.71 5.30
N LEU A 35 10.08 -10.83 5.84
CA LEU A 35 10.34 -10.22 7.15
C LEU A 35 10.46 -11.26 8.26
N VAL A 36 9.51 -12.20 8.33
CA VAL A 36 9.54 -13.30 9.31
C VAL A 36 10.81 -14.14 9.14
N ARG A 37 11.15 -14.51 7.91
CA ARG A 37 12.39 -15.27 7.60
C ARG A 37 13.64 -14.54 8.14
N VAL A 38 13.74 -13.23 7.90
CA VAL A 38 14.90 -12.43 8.35
C VAL A 38 14.95 -12.36 9.87
N PHE A 39 13.85 -12.03 10.53
CA PHE A 39 13.81 -11.98 12.00
C PHE A 39 14.12 -13.33 12.65
N GLN A 40 13.66 -14.44 12.05
CA GLN A 40 14.01 -15.78 12.51
C GLN A 40 15.49 -16.12 12.27
N THR A 41 16.04 -15.72 11.13
CA THR A 41 17.46 -15.91 10.82
C THR A 41 18.37 -15.17 11.83
N LEU A 42 17.95 -13.98 12.27
CA LEU A 42 18.63 -13.22 13.29
C LEU A 42 18.43 -13.79 14.73
N GLY A 43 17.54 -14.77 14.88
CA GLY A 43 17.17 -15.33 16.19
C GLY A 43 16.37 -14.34 17.08
N TRP A 44 15.73 -13.36 16.48
CA TRP A 44 15.02 -12.31 17.22
C TRP A 44 13.56 -12.60 17.48
N ILE A 45 12.98 -13.52 16.71
CA ILE A 45 11.63 -14.04 16.92
C ILE A 45 11.63 -15.56 16.89
N SER A 46 10.63 -16.17 17.53
CA SER A 46 10.41 -17.61 17.49
C SER A 46 9.86 -18.06 16.13
N LYS A 47 9.72 -19.37 15.96
CA LYS A 47 9.13 -19.96 14.75
C LYS A 47 7.61 -19.88 14.72
N THR A 48 6.96 -19.60 15.85
CA THR A 48 5.50 -19.54 15.95
C THR A 48 4.98 -18.12 15.76
N GLU A 49 3.96 -17.96 14.90
CA GLU A 49 3.36 -16.68 14.58
C GLU A 49 2.73 -15.99 15.81
N GLU A 50 2.15 -16.78 16.70
CA GLU A 50 1.50 -16.30 17.93
C GLU A 50 2.47 -15.57 18.86
N GLU A 51 3.74 -16.00 18.89
CA GLU A 51 4.74 -15.45 19.81
C GLU A 51 5.31 -14.10 19.34
N HIS A 52 5.53 -13.90 18.04
CA HIS A 52 6.13 -12.64 17.54
C HIS A 52 5.11 -11.59 17.12
N ASN A 53 3.89 -12.00 16.79
CA ASN A 53 2.80 -11.13 16.36
C ASN A 53 3.23 -10.06 15.35
N LEU A 54 3.92 -10.49 14.26
CA LEU A 54 4.29 -9.61 13.16
C LEU A 54 3.04 -9.30 12.33
N VAL A 55 2.63 -8.03 12.35
CA VAL A 55 1.42 -7.56 11.69
C VAL A 55 1.74 -6.35 10.83
N LEU A 56 1.33 -6.34 9.57
CA LEU A 56 1.40 -5.17 8.69
C LEU A 56 0.14 -4.31 8.81
N SER A 57 0.30 -3.00 8.66
CA SER A 57 -0.78 -2.01 8.74
C SER A 57 -1.76 -2.14 7.58
N SER A 58 -1.24 -2.20 6.37
CA SER A 58 -2.03 -2.30 5.15
C SER A 58 -1.63 -3.54 4.37
N ARG A 59 -2.66 -4.28 3.91
CA ARG A 59 -2.47 -5.38 2.96
C ARG A 59 -2.37 -4.79 1.56
N THR A 60 -1.50 -5.37 0.75
CA THR A 60 -1.40 -5.07 -0.68
C THR A 60 -1.50 -6.35 -1.49
N ASP A 61 -2.11 -6.24 -2.67
CA ASP A 61 -2.21 -7.34 -3.62
C ASP A 61 -0.85 -7.66 -4.27
N ALA A 62 -0.77 -8.80 -4.94
CA ALA A 62 0.39 -9.15 -5.77
C ALA A 62 0.66 -8.04 -6.81
N GLY A 63 1.92 -7.67 -6.97
CA GLY A 63 2.37 -6.64 -7.91
C GLY A 63 2.23 -5.19 -7.41
N VAL A 64 1.52 -4.92 -6.32
CA VAL A 64 1.36 -3.58 -5.75
C VAL A 64 2.65 -3.14 -5.07
N HIS A 65 3.11 -1.92 -5.39
CA HIS A 65 4.30 -1.33 -4.78
C HIS A 65 3.95 -0.55 -3.52
N VAL A 66 4.95 -0.41 -2.66
CA VAL A 66 4.81 0.34 -1.40
C VAL A 66 6.01 1.25 -1.21
N ARG A 67 5.74 2.53 -1.02
CA ARG A 67 6.76 3.48 -0.61
C ARG A 67 6.96 3.44 0.91
N VAL A 68 5.87 3.54 1.68
CA VAL A 68 5.90 3.45 3.14
C VAL A 68 4.67 2.70 3.63
N ASN A 69 4.87 1.50 4.16
CA ASN A 69 3.89 0.78 4.97
C ASN A 69 4.46 0.60 6.38
N GLY A 70 3.61 0.42 7.36
CA GLY A 70 4.03 0.12 8.72
C GLY A 70 3.68 -1.29 9.16
N GLY A 71 4.30 -1.70 10.24
CA GLY A 71 3.99 -2.95 10.91
C GLY A 71 4.45 -2.96 12.35
N THR A 72 4.11 -4.01 13.07
CA THR A 72 4.62 -4.28 14.42
C THR A 72 5.18 -5.67 14.52
N VAL A 73 6.13 -5.83 15.42
CA VAL A 73 6.71 -7.12 15.81
C VAL A 73 7.00 -7.10 17.31
N ARG A 74 6.92 -8.24 17.98
CA ARG A 74 7.37 -8.41 19.37
C ARG A 74 8.73 -9.10 19.36
N ILE A 75 9.65 -8.57 20.19
CA ILE A 75 10.99 -9.13 20.40
C ILE A 75 11.33 -9.11 21.87
N SER A 76 12.41 -9.82 22.27
CA SER A 76 12.93 -9.75 23.64
C SER A 76 13.31 -8.32 24.03
N SER A 77 12.89 -7.89 25.22
CA SER A 77 13.29 -6.58 25.78
C SER A 77 14.80 -6.47 26.04
N GLU A 78 15.46 -7.58 26.32
CA GLU A 78 16.92 -7.63 26.48
C GLU A 78 17.62 -7.31 25.14
N LEU A 79 17.14 -7.91 24.04
CA LEU A 79 17.64 -7.63 22.70
C LEU A 79 17.46 -6.15 22.36
N TRP A 80 16.26 -5.60 22.56
CA TRP A 80 15.99 -4.20 22.24
C TRP A 80 16.89 -3.24 23.01
N LYS A 81 17.14 -3.50 24.30
CA LYS A 81 18.05 -2.70 25.13
C LYS A 81 19.52 -2.83 24.73
N SER A 82 19.91 -3.94 24.11
CA SER A 82 21.29 -4.21 23.70
C SER A 82 21.68 -3.65 22.33
N ILE A 83 20.69 -3.24 21.51
CA ILE A 83 20.90 -2.80 20.13
C ILE A 83 20.36 -1.39 19.90
N THR A 84 21.08 -0.57 19.13
CA THR A 84 20.54 0.73 18.71
C THR A 84 19.60 0.59 17.52
N PRO A 85 18.58 1.47 17.34
CA PRO A 85 17.70 1.43 16.17
C PRO A 85 18.44 1.35 14.84
N ARG A 86 19.53 2.12 14.69
CA ARG A 86 20.35 2.08 13.47
C ARG A 86 21.00 0.72 13.21
N LYS A 87 21.51 0.05 14.25
CA LYS A 87 22.09 -1.29 14.12
C LYS A 87 21.01 -2.33 13.83
N PHE A 88 19.82 -2.17 14.44
CA PHE A 88 18.66 -3.01 14.19
C PHE A 88 18.24 -2.94 12.72
N ILE A 89 18.00 -1.74 12.20
CA ILE A 89 17.64 -1.49 10.80
C ILE A 89 18.68 -2.15 9.87
N ARG A 90 19.97 -1.88 10.09
CA ARG A 90 21.03 -2.42 9.24
C ARG A 90 21.05 -3.96 9.26
N ALA A 91 20.93 -4.59 10.42
CA ALA A 91 20.96 -6.05 10.53
C ALA A 91 19.77 -6.71 9.78
N VAL A 92 18.60 -6.06 9.78
CA VAL A 92 17.43 -6.55 9.03
C VAL A 92 17.64 -6.30 7.53
N ASP A 93 18.05 -5.10 7.15
CA ASP A 93 18.19 -4.68 5.75
C ASP A 93 19.28 -5.47 5.02
N ASP A 94 20.40 -5.80 5.68
CA ASP A 94 21.48 -6.63 5.14
C ASP A 94 21.02 -8.07 4.74
N LEU A 95 19.91 -8.55 5.27
CA LEU A 95 19.36 -9.89 5.00
C LEU A 95 18.08 -9.88 4.16
N LEU A 96 17.47 -8.71 3.96
CA LEU A 96 16.28 -8.55 3.11
C LEU A 96 16.66 -8.63 1.63
N PRO A 97 15.74 -9.10 0.77
CA PRO A 97 15.88 -8.93 -0.68
C PRO A 97 16.01 -7.45 -1.07
N HIS A 98 16.75 -7.17 -2.14
CA HIS A 98 17.02 -5.80 -2.62
C HIS A 98 15.78 -4.97 -2.97
N ASP A 99 14.65 -5.61 -3.14
CA ASP A 99 13.36 -5.00 -3.44
C ASP A 99 12.49 -4.73 -2.21
N ILE A 100 13.00 -5.02 -1.00
CA ILE A 100 12.43 -4.60 0.29
C ILE A 100 13.45 -3.76 1.05
N ALA A 101 13.04 -2.61 1.57
CA ALA A 101 13.84 -1.76 2.45
C ALA A 101 13.19 -1.63 3.83
N PHE A 102 13.99 -1.74 4.87
CA PHE A 102 13.57 -1.52 6.25
C PHE A 102 13.93 -0.08 6.65
N LEU A 103 12.92 0.80 6.75
CA LEU A 103 13.11 2.25 6.76
C LEU A 103 13.37 2.82 8.14
N ASP A 104 12.57 2.41 9.14
CA ASP A 104 12.75 2.84 10.52
C ASP A 104 12.18 1.82 11.53
N VAL A 105 12.50 2.02 12.82
CA VAL A 105 11.96 1.22 13.92
C VAL A 105 11.97 2.04 15.23
N ARG A 106 10.89 1.89 16.00
CA ARG A 106 10.77 2.48 17.34
C ARG A 106 9.96 1.57 18.26
N GLU A 107 10.17 1.75 19.55
CA GLU A 107 9.32 1.13 20.57
C GLU A 107 7.95 1.81 20.61
N VAL A 108 6.90 1.01 20.85
CA VAL A 108 5.51 1.47 21.02
C VAL A 108 4.84 0.76 22.19
N GLY A 109 3.74 1.32 22.65
CA GLY A 109 2.93 0.68 23.70
C GLY A 109 2.48 -0.73 23.29
N PHE A 110 2.33 -1.62 24.24
CA PHE A 110 2.01 -3.02 23.98
C PHE A 110 0.66 -3.19 23.25
N ASP A 111 -0.29 -2.29 23.49
CA ASP A 111 -1.62 -2.28 22.86
C ASP A 111 -1.66 -1.50 21.54
N TRP A 112 -0.52 -0.88 21.12
CA TRP A 112 -0.49 -0.10 19.89
C TRP A 112 -0.79 -0.97 18.67
N ASN A 113 -1.73 -0.53 17.83
CA ASN A 113 -2.21 -1.32 16.70
C ASN A 113 -1.87 -0.64 15.37
N PRO A 114 -1.04 -1.24 14.52
CA PRO A 114 -0.63 -0.65 13.25
C PRO A 114 -1.79 -0.44 12.27
N ARG A 115 -2.92 -1.12 12.46
CA ARG A 115 -4.09 -1.00 11.58
C ARG A 115 -4.95 0.21 11.90
N ILE A 116 -4.80 0.80 13.11
CA ILE A 116 -5.47 2.02 13.52
C ILE A 116 -4.60 3.20 13.07
N ALA A 117 -4.70 3.56 11.81
CA ALA A 117 -4.01 4.70 11.22
C ALA A 117 -5.00 5.82 10.93
N LEU A 118 -4.52 7.07 10.94
CA LEU A 118 -5.32 8.25 10.58
C LEU A 118 -5.81 8.15 9.14
N HIS A 119 -4.88 7.88 8.23
CA HIS A 119 -5.20 7.71 6.82
C HIS A 119 -4.12 6.93 6.08
N ARG A 120 -4.46 6.54 4.84
CA ARG A 120 -3.59 5.92 3.86
C ARG A 120 -3.62 6.76 2.60
N VAL A 121 -2.44 6.94 2.01
CA VAL A 121 -2.26 7.62 0.74
C VAL A 121 -1.91 6.59 -0.31
N TYR A 122 -2.67 6.55 -1.38
CA TYR A 122 -2.36 5.74 -2.56
C TYR A 122 -2.13 6.64 -3.76
N ARG A 123 -1.23 6.25 -4.64
CA ARG A 123 -1.05 6.83 -5.97
C ARG A 123 -1.23 5.75 -7.01
N TYR A 124 -1.98 6.06 -8.04
CA TYR A 124 -2.17 5.18 -9.17
C TYR A 124 -1.69 5.86 -10.45
N ARG A 125 -0.81 5.20 -11.22
CA ARG A 125 -0.30 5.71 -12.51
C ARG A 125 -1.25 5.32 -13.63
N LEU A 126 -2.16 6.22 -14.01
CA LEU A 126 -3.11 5.99 -15.10
C LEU A 126 -2.41 5.83 -16.45
N GLU A 127 -1.31 6.56 -16.67
CA GLU A 127 -0.48 6.45 -17.88
C GLU A 127 0.11 5.04 -18.11
N GLY A 128 0.07 4.18 -17.09
CA GLY A 128 0.49 2.78 -17.17
C GLY A 128 -0.59 1.84 -17.68
N ILE A 129 -1.83 2.28 -17.77
CA ILE A 129 -2.90 1.48 -18.36
C ILE A 129 -2.81 1.58 -19.88
N GLU A 130 -2.93 0.46 -20.57
CA GLU A 130 -2.93 0.42 -22.02
C GLU A 130 -4.06 1.27 -22.61
N PHE A 131 -3.78 2.01 -23.67
CA PHE A 131 -4.70 2.96 -24.32
C PHE A 131 -5.16 4.15 -23.45
N TRP A 132 -4.50 4.45 -22.33
CA TRP A 132 -4.80 5.63 -21.54
C TRP A 132 -4.80 6.91 -22.38
N LYS A 133 -5.84 7.72 -22.22
CA LYS A 133 -5.95 9.06 -22.80
C LYS A 133 -6.09 10.06 -21.65
N ASP A 134 -5.16 11.02 -21.58
CA ASP A 134 -5.24 12.08 -20.57
C ASP A 134 -6.45 12.99 -20.88
N PRO A 135 -7.45 13.07 -20.01
CA PRO A 135 -8.62 13.91 -20.22
C PRO A 135 -8.34 15.41 -19.93
N GLY A 136 -7.12 15.75 -19.53
CA GLY A 136 -6.73 17.11 -19.19
C GLY A 136 -7.40 17.60 -17.90
N GLU A 137 -7.86 18.86 -17.89
CA GLU A 137 -8.38 19.54 -16.69
C GLU A 137 -9.63 18.87 -16.09
N VAL A 138 -10.43 18.18 -16.93
CA VAL A 138 -11.66 17.51 -16.47
C VAL A 138 -11.39 16.34 -15.52
N LEU A 139 -10.16 15.81 -15.51
CA LEU A 139 -9.77 14.76 -14.58
C LEU A 139 -9.97 15.17 -13.12
N SER A 140 -9.70 16.43 -12.79
CA SER A 140 -9.89 16.95 -11.42
C SER A 140 -11.36 16.88 -10.98
N GLU A 141 -12.28 17.17 -11.87
CA GLU A 141 -13.71 17.07 -11.62
C GLU A 141 -14.13 15.61 -11.41
N TRP A 142 -13.68 14.71 -12.29
CA TRP A 142 -13.99 13.28 -12.16
C TRP A 142 -13.47 12.67 -10.85
N LEU A 143 -12.27 13.05 -10.43
CA LEU A 143 -11.67 12.58 -9.19
C LEU A 143 -12.43 13.08 -7.96
N SER A 144 -12.92 14.33 -7.99
CA SER A 144 -13.66 14.90 -6.87
C SER A 144 -14.97 14.15 -6.56
N MET A 145 -15.54 13.42 -7.51
CA MET A 145 -16.74 12.58 -7.28
C MET A 145 -16.50 11.48 -6.24
N PHE A 146 -15.27 11.06 -6.04
CA PHE A 146 -14.89 10.01 -5.09
C PHE A 146 -14.57 10.55 -3.69
N GLU A 147 -14.61 11.86 -3.47
CA GLU A 147 -14.39 12.46 -2.15
C GLU A 147 -15.65 12.37 -1.28
N GLY A 148 -15.45 12.31 0.05
CA GLY A 148 -16.53 12.20 1.03
C GLY A 148 -16.76 10.78 1.54
N THR A 149 -17.85 10.61 2.27
CA THR A 149 -18.25 9.32 2.86
C THR A 149 -19.35 8.68 2.03
N TYR A 150 -19.09 7.50 1.49
CA TYR A 150 -20.05 6.78 0.66
C TYR A 150 -19.93 5.27 0.80
N ASN A 151 -20.93 4.56 0.28
CA ASN A 151 -20.92 3.10 0.16
C ASN A 151 -20.12 2.69 -1.09
N ALA A 152 -18.93 2.11 -0.88
CA ALA A 152 -18.00 1.77 -1.94
C ALA A 152 -18.24 0.38 -2.58
N THR A 153 -19.43 -0.21 -2.42
CA THR A 153 -19.76 -1.57 -2.93
C THR A 153 -19.42 -1.73 -4.41
N ASN A 154 -19.79 -0.77 -5.25
CA ASN A 154 -19.55 -0.84 -6.71
C ASN A 154 -18.07 -0.61 -7.09
N PHE A 155 -17.28 -0.09 -6.15
CA PHE A 155 -15.85 0.20 -6.36
C PHE A 155 -14.94 -0.71 -5.56
N ALA A 156 -15.42 -1.83 -5.02
CA ALA A 156 -14.62 -2.72 -4.20
C ALA A 156 -15.06 -4.19 -4.35
N ARG A 157 -14.16 -5.10 -3.99
CA ARG A 157 -14.53 -6.48 -3.72
C ARG A 157 -14.86 -6.60 -2.23
N LEU A 158 -16.14 -6.78 -1.92
CA LEU A 158 -16.58 -6.93 -0.54
C LEU A 158 -16.32 -8.35 -0.03
N GLU A 159 -15.68 -8.43 1.14
CA GLU A 159 -15.64 -9.66 1.93
C GLU A 159 -16.90 -9.75 2.79
N PRO A 160 -17.44 -10.96 3.04
CA PRO A 160 -18.62 -11.14 3.88
C PRO A 160 -18.45 -10.45 5.25
N GLY A 161 -19.48 -9.68 5.65
CA GLY A 161 -19.51 -8.99 6.95
C GLY A 161 -18.67 -7.72 7.05
N LYS A 162 -18.01 -7.29 5.98
CA LYS A 162 -17.30 -6.00 5.97
C LYS A 162 -18.25 -4.83 5.74
N ASN A 163 -18.08 -3.78 6.54
CA ASN A 163 -18.77 -2.51 6.31
C ASN A 163 -18.29 -1.89 4.99
N PRO A 164 -19.16 -1.60 4.03
CA PRO A 164 -18.79 -1.00 2.76
C PRO A 164 -18.56 0.52 2.81
N ILE A 165 -18.97 1.18 3.89
CA ILE A 165 -18.85 2.64 4.01
C ILE A 165 -17.36 3.02 4.15
N ARG A 166 -16.92 3.97 3.32
CA ARG A 166 -15.57 4.50 3.34
C ARG A 166 -15.59 6.01 3.25
N THR A 167 -14.63 6.64 3.95
CA THR A 167 -14.37 8.07 3.87
C THR A 167 -13.12 8.31 3.06
N ILE A 168 -13.27 9.00 1.94
CA ILE A 168 -12.17 9.49 1.11
C ILE A 168 -12.00 10.96 1.41
N LEU A 169 -10.83 11.31 1.91
CA LEU A 169 -10.49 12.66 2.37
C LEU A 169 -10.07 13.57 1.21
N SER A 170 -9.45 12.99 0.19
CA SER A 170 -8.99 13.71 -0.99
C SER A 170 -8.76 12.76 -2.16
N CYS A 171 -9.09 13.20 -3.38
CA CYS A 171 -8.78 12.48 -4.61
C CYS A 171 -8.41 13.51 -5.69
N LYS A 172 -7.11 13.57 -6.07
CA LYS A 172 -6.56 14.66 -6.90
C LYS A 172 -5.63 14.15 -7.99
N PRO A 173 -5.47 14.88 -9.11
CA PRO A 173 -4.47 14.55 -10.12
C PRO A 173 -3.05 14.46 -9.51
N TRP A 174 -2.31 13.44 -9.90
CA TRP A 174 -0.89 13.32 -9.61
C TRP A 174 -0.09 13.83 -10.79
N ILE A 175 0.58 14.97 -10.57
CA ILE A 175 1.33 15.69 -11.60
C ILE A 175 2.83 15.50 -11.36
N VAL A 176 3.57 15.14 -12.39
CA VAL A 176 5.03 15.03 -12.39
C VAL A 176 5.55 15.85 -13.56
N GLU A 177 6.44 16.81 -13.27
CA GLU A 177 7.05 17.70 -14.30
C GLU A 177 6.01 18.36 -15.22
N GLY A 178 4.88 18.82 -14.64
CA GLY A 178 3.80 19.48 -15.36
C GLY A 178 2.89 18.55 -16.17
N ARG A 179 3.08 17.23 -16.09
CA ARG A 179 2.25 16.23 -16.79
C ARG A 179 1.44 15.43 -15.78
N THR A 180 0.19 15.19 -16.09
CA THR A 180 -0.66 14.29 -15.31
C THR A 180 -0.24 12.84 -15.57
N VAL A 181 0.29 12.18 -14.56
CA VAL A 181 0.71 10.77 -14.65
C VAL A 181 -0.34 9.82 -14.05
N GLY A 182 -1.25 10.34 -13.24
CA GLY A 182 -2.27 9.54 -12.58
C GLY A 182 -3.03 10.35 -11.52
N PHE A 183 -3.37 9.71 -10.42
CA PHE A 183 -4.04 10.37 -9.31
C PHE A 183 -3.52 9.91 -7.95
N GLU A 184 -3.70 10.76 -6.96
CA GLU A 184 -3.51 10.47 -5.54
C GLU A 184 -4.87 10.40 -4.85
N ILE A 185 -5.06 9.41 -4.01
CA ILE A 185 -6.27 9.23 -3.20
C ILE A 185 -5.89 9.02 -1.74
N VAL A 186 -6.51 9.79 -0.86
CA VAL A 186 -6.31 9.75 0.59
C VAL A 186 -7.61 9.32 1.25
N GLY A 187 -7.56 8.32 2.11
CA GLY A 187 -8.73 7.85 2.84
C GLY A 187 -8.38 7.22 4.18
N GLU A 188 -9.35 7.15 5.09
CA GLU A 188 -9.17 6.54 6.41
C GLU A 188 -8.88 5.03 6.29
N ALA A 189 -9.59 4.38 5.38
CA ALA A 189 -9.41 2.96 5.06
C ALA A 189 -9.91 2.67 3.65
N PHE A 190 -9.41 1.60 3.06
CA PHE A 190 -9.81 1.13 1.73
C PHE A 190 -10.28 -0.33 1.80
N LEU A 191 -11.22 -0.66 0.94
CA LEU A 191 -11.67 -2.03 0.69
C LEU A 191 -10.77 -2.71 -0.35
N TRP A 192 -10.90 -4.02 -0.45
CA TRP A 192 -10.15 -4.80 -1.42
C TRP A 192 -10.42 -4.33 -2.86
N ASN A 193 -9.36 -4.06 -3.60
CA ASN A 193 -9.35 -3.53 -4.96
C ASN A 193 -9.97 -2.12 -5.13
N GLN A 194 -10.33 -1.39 -4.06
CA GLN A 194 -11.06 -0.12 -4.19
C GLN A 194 -10.33 0.88 -5.09
N VAL A 195 -9.08 1.18 -4.85
CA VAL A 195 -8.32 2.15 -5.65
C VAL A 195 -8.16 1.69 -7.10
N ARG A 196 -7.97 0.39 -7.33
CA ARG A 196 -7.83 -0.18 -8.69
C ARG A 196 -9.15 -0.16 -9.48
N ARG A 197 -10.30 -0.36 -8.80
CA ARG A 197 -11.63 -0.22 -9.43
C ARG A 197 -11.96 1.24 -9.74
N THR A 198 -11.60 2.14 -8.84
CA THR A 198 -11.65 3.60 -9.10
C THR A 198 -10.81 3.97 -10.32
N ALA A 199 -9.58 3.47 -10.41
CA ALA A 199 -8.70 3.72 -11.56
C ALA A 199 -9.29 3.19 -12.87
N MET A 200 -9.93 2.03 -12.86
CA MET A 200 -10.56 1.48 -14.06
C MET A 200 -11.78 2.31 -14.50
N ALA A 201 -12.62 2.76 -13.57
CA ALA A 201 -13.74 3.64 -13.89
C ALA A 201 -13.25 4.97 -14.53
N ILE A 202 -12.19 5.57 -13.99
CA ILE A 202 -11.57 6.77 -14.55
C ILE A 202 -11.02 6.49 -15.97
N HIS A 203 -10.37 5.34 -16.16
CA HIS A 203 -9.85 4.94 -17.46
C HIS A 203 -10.95 4.80 -18.51
N GLN A 204 -12.06 4.14 -18.17
CA GLN A 204 -13.22 3.97 -19.07
C GLN A 204 -13.89 5.31 -19.42
N MET A 205 -13.98 6.24 -18.45
CA MET A 205 -14.43 7.61 -18.74
C MET A 205 -13.49 8.31 -19.75
N ALA A 206 -12.18 8.15 -19.59
CA ALA A 206 -11.20 8.74 -20.50
C ALA A 206 -11.26 8.16 -21.93
N LEU A 207 -11.70 6.92 -22.07
CA LEU A 207 -11.96 6.29 -23.37
C LEU A 207 -13.34 6.65 -23.95
N GLY A 208 -14.24 7.25 -23.15
CA GLY A 208 -15.62 7.51 -23.54
C GLY A 208 -16.51 6.27 -23.55
N GLU A 209 -16.08 5.20 -22.89
CA GLU A 209 -16.85 3.94 -22.78
C GLU A 209 -17.98 4.07 -21.76
N ILE A 210 -17.79 4.89 -20.73
CA ILE A 210 -18.80 5.25 -19.73
C ILE A 210 -18.80 6.77 -19.52
N THR A 211 -19.91 7.30 -18.98
CA THR A 211 -20.03 8.72 -18.68
C THR A 211 -19.79 9.02 -17.20
N PRO A 212 -19.40 10.27 -16.84
CA PRO A 212 -19.29 10.68 -15.45
C PRO A 212 -20.60 10.50 -14.64
N GLU A 213 -21.76 10.68 -15.29
CA GLU A 213 -23.07 10.47 -14.67
C GLU A 213 -23.31 9.01 -14.29
N GLN A 214 -22.82 8.05 -15.10
CA GLN A 214 -22.90 6.62 -14.78
C GLN A 214 -22.04 6.28 -13.55
N VAL A 215 -20.83 6.87 -13.45
CA VAL A 215 -19.96 6.70 -12.27
C VAL A 215 -20.61 7.34 -11.04
N LYS A 216 -21.13 8.55 -11.16
CA LYS A 216 -21.85 9.24 -10.09
C LYS A 216 -23.08 8.45 -9.62
N SER A 217 -23.86 7.91 -10.55
CA SER A 217 -24.99 7.05 -10.24
C SER A 217 -24.58 5.79 -9.48
N ALA A 218 -23.44 5.18 -9.83
CA ALA A 218 -22.93 4.00 -9.12
C ALA A 218 -22.44 4.32 -7.69
N ILE A 219 -22.03 5.56 -7.41
CA ILE A 219 -21.72 6.04 -6.05
C ILE A 219 -23.00 6.27 -5.26
N ASP A 220 -23.99 6.93 -5.86
CA ASP A 220 -25.22 7.35 -5.20
C ASP A 220 -26.22 6.21 -5.00
N HIS A 221 -26.18 5.18 -5.86
CA HIS A 221 -27.08 4.02 -5.86
C HIS A 221 -26.32 2.69 -5.72
N PRO A 222 -25.71 2.42 -4.56
CA PRO A 222 -24.89 1.23 -4.34
C PRO A 222 -25.67 -0.09 -4.34
N ASP A 223 -26.99 -0.03 -4.29
CA ASP A 223 -27.94 -1.14 -4.45
C ASP A 223 -28.05 -1.64 -5.91
N ILE A 224 -27.69 -0.79 -6.86
CA ILE A 224 -27.61 -1.15 -8.29
C ILE A 224 -26.17 -1.61 -8.56
N SER A 225 -25.99 -2.92 -8.76
CA SER A 225 -24.66 -3.51 -8.98
C SER A 225 -24.08 -3.08 -10.33
N VAL A 226 -22.91 -2.47 -10.27
CA VAL A 226 -22.11 -2.10 -11.46
C VAL A 226 -20.68 -2.63 -11.29
N ASP A 227 -20.12 -3.22 -12.33
CA ASP A 227 -18.72 -3.68 -12.35
C ASP A 227 -17.93 -2.94 -13.43
N PHE A 228 -17.07 -2.03 -13.00
CA PHE A 228 -16.14 -1.30 -13.86
C PHE A 228 -14.86 -2.09 -14.17
N GLY A 229 -14.71 -3.32 -13.64
CA GLY A 229 -13.47 -4.07 -13.73
C GLY A 229 -12.41 -3.62 -12.72
N VAL A 230 -11.19 -4.12 -12.90
CA VAL A 230 -10.07 -3.88 -11.97
C VAL A 230 -8.82 -3.53 -12.75
N ALA A 231 -8.27 -2.36 -12.52
CA ALA A 231 -7.04 -1.91 -13.16
C ALA A 231 -5.80 -2.72 -12.70
N PRO A 232 -4.74 -2.82 -13.51
CA PRO A 232 -3.53 -3.57 -13.19
C PRO A 232 -2.92 -3.19 -11.82
N PRO A 233 -2.42 -4.14 -11.03
CA PRO A 233 -1.83 -3.84 -9.72
C PRO A 233 -0.50 -3.11 -9.81
N ASP A 234 0.23 -3.33 -10.88
CA ASP A 234 1.60 -2.86 -11.10
C ASP A 234 1.77 -1.33 -11.11
N TRP A 235 0.70 -0.62 -11.28
CA TRP A 235 0.67 0.84 -11.32
C TRP A 235 0.14 1.47 -10.04
N LEU A 236 -0.26 0.61 -9.06
CA LEU A 236 -0.69 1.05 -7.74
C LEU A 236 0.49 1.10 -6.77
N ILE A 237 0.58 2.21 -6.04
CA ILE A 237 1.58 2.43 -5.01
C ILE A 237 0.86 2.83 -3.72
N LEU A 238 1.05 2.07 -2.64
CA LEU A 238 0.78 2.57 -1.30
C LEU A 238 1.86 3.61 -0.97
N TRP A 239 1.50 4.88 -1.08
CA TRP A 239 2.43 5.98 -0.92
C TRP A 239 2.81 6.23 0.53
N GLY A 240 1.86 6.07 1.44
CA GLY A 240 2.11 6.18 2.86
C GLY A 240 0.95 5.75 3.74
N VAL A 241 1.28 5.46 4.99
CA VAL A 241 0.34 5.24 6.09
C VAL A 241 0.76 6.16 7.22
N GLU A 242 -0.17 6.93 7.77
CA GLU A 242 0.10 7.85 8.87
C GLU A 242 -0.67 7.50 10.12
N TRP A 243 -0.02 7.68 11.27
CA TRP A 243 -0.59 7.53 12.60
C TRP A 243 -0.43 8.85 13.36
N GLU A 244 -1.32 9.12 14.31
CA GLU A 244 -1.31 10.33 15.10
C GLU A 244 0.04 10.58 15.79
N ASP A 245 0.64 9.52 16.32
CA ASP A 245 1.92 9.55 17.04
C ASP A 245 3.14 9.18 16.17
N SER A 246 2.94 8.98 14.87
CA SER A 246 3.97 8.53 13.93
C SER A 246 3.73 9.05 12.51
N PRO A 247 3.85 10.36 12.27
CA PRO A 247 3.77 10.93 10.94
C PRO A 247 4.89 10.38 10.05
N ILE A 248 4.71 10.43 8.74
CA ILE A 248 5.77 10.07 7.78
C ILE A 248 6.87 11.11 7.90
N PRO A 249 8.12 10.72 8.21
CA PRO A 249 9.23 11.66 8.27
C PRO A 249 9.48 12.34 6.92
N ASP A 250 9.80 13.64 6.93
CA ASP A 250 10.13 14.41 5.71
C ASP A 250 11.30 13.79 4.94
N SER A 251 12.26 13.19 5.66
CA SER A 251 13.42 12.49 5.06
C SER A 251 13.00 11.33 4.14
N PHE A 252 11.80 10.76 4.30
CA PHE A 252 11.29 9.73 3.39
C PHE A 252 10.74 10.33 2.10
N SER A 253 10.48 11.65 2.03
CA SER A 253 10.11 12.32 0.79
C SER A 253 11.24 12.27 -0.26
N GLU A 254 12.49 12.19 0.20
CA GLU A 254 13.70 12.13 -0.63
C GLU A 254 14.20 10.70 -0.90
N CYS A 255 13.53 9.66 -0.39
CA CYS A 255 13.91 8.28 -0.65
C CYS A 255 13.69 7.91 -2.12
N ASN A 256 14.70 8.19 -2.94
CA ASN A 256 14.75 7.88 -4.37
C ASN A 256 14.68 6.36 -4.68
N HIS A 257 14.86 5.49 -3.67
CA HIS A 257 14.82 4.04 -3.83
C HIS A 257 13.46 3.50 -4.26
N PHE A 258 12.37 4.24 -4.01
CA PHE A 258 11.01 3.85 -4.30
C PHE A 258 10.27 4.79 -5.25
N SER A 259 10.97 5.70 -5.90
CA SER A 259 10.41 6.36 -7.08
C SER A 259 10.18 5.28 -8.13
N PRO A 260 8.93 4.97 -8.52
CA PRO A 260 8.75 4.00 -9.60
C PRO A 260 9.54 4.50 -10.80
N PRO A 261 10.33 3.65 -11.46
CA PRO A 261 11.06 4.04 -12.64
C PRO A 261 10.08 4.57 -13.68
N PRO A 262 10.52 5.46 -14.58
CA PRO A 262 9.68 5.92 -15.69
C PRO A 262 9.12 4.71 -16.45
N LEU A 263 7.87 4.82 -16.92
CA LEU A 263 7.14 3.77 -17.63
C LEU A 263 7.97 2.94 -18.63
N PRO A 264 8.76 3.58 -19.52
CA PRO A 264 9.55 2.84 -20.51
C PRO A 264 10.58 1.89 -19.92
N SER A 265 11.26 2.27 -18.84
CA SER A 265 12.27 1.43 -18.19
C SER A 265 11.66 0.23 -17.48
N ARG A 266 10.47 0.38 -16.91
CA ARG A 266 9.77 -0.69 -16.21
C ARG A 266 9.24 -1.75 -17.17
N ALA A 267 8.68 -1.35 -18.29
CA ALA A 267 8.27 -2.27 -19.36
C ALA A 267 9.48 -3.05 -19.91
N ALA A 268 10.63 -2.36 -20.11
CA ALA A 268 11.86 -2.97 -20.56
C ALA A 268 12.43 -3.98 -19.55
N GLU A 269 12.46 -3.64 -18.26
CA GLU A 269 12.93 -4.54 -17.20
C GLU A 269 12.07 -5.80 -17.08
N ARG A 270 10.74 -5.69 -17.22
CA ARG A 270 9.85 -6.86 -17.22
C ARG A 270 10.10 -7.78 -18.41
N THR A 271 10.35 -7.21 -19.56
CA THR A 271 10.68 -7.97 -20.78
C THR A 271 12.01 -8.71 -20.61
N MET A 272 12.99 -8.10 -19.96
CA MET A 272 14.30 -8.73 -19.67
C MET A 272 14.20 -9.84 -18.61
N ARG A 273 13.33 -9.70 -17.60
CA ARG A 273 13.13 -10.74 -16.54
C ARG A 273 12.31 -11.94 -17.02
N LYS A 274 11.57 -11.82 -18.11
CA LYS A 274 10.79 -12.92 -18.72
C LYS A 274 11.57 -13.71 -19.79
N ARG A 275 12.78 -13.30 -20.12
CA ARG A 275 13.73 -13.99 -20.99
C ARG A 275 14.85 -14.65 -20.18
#